data_6babe802a2ae16a0ced4fe6852833a40
#
_entry.id   6babe802a2ae16a0ced4fe6852833a40
#
_cell.length_a   1.000
_cell.length_b   1.000
_cell.length_c   1.000
_cell.angle_alpha   90.00
_cell.angle_beta   90.00
_cell.angle_gamma   90.00
#
_symmetry.space_group_name_H-M   'P 1'
#
loop_
_entity.id
_entity.type
_entity.pdbx_description
1 polymer ?
#
loop_
_entity_poly.entity_id
_entity_poly.type
_entity_poly.pdbx_seq_one_letter_code
_entity_poly.pdbx_strand_id
1 'polypeptide(L)'
;MLALLKRNFTLYFRNRSGVFFSLLGALISFLLYIIFLQKNLTDAWSQLPDKTSLLNNWLMGGTLAVTGITTSFTALTQMVQDREHQVDQDLFLTDLGSWGLQVSYLISSIVISFVMQLFMFVVMSLYFQEVPVWSQLAEVALIMLLSSVLSSLVNAILIHRFQSVDSLGKLATIVGTASGFLVGTYVPLGVLPNFAQLLMKCTPATYIASLYRQVFMKEQLADTFAGNSDLLAEFQEKMGIELKWQELLTKEKTYLIVVSISLAAILLWLLLVKVSSKRK
;
A
#
# COMPACT_ATOMS: atom_id res chain seq x y z
N MET A 1 -15.77 1.94 -21.91
CA MET A 1 -14.75 1.84 -20.84
C MET A 1 -14.47 3.17 -20.17
N LEU A 2 -14.08 4.25 -20.87
CA LEU A 2 -13.80 5.57 -20.27
C LEU A 2 -14.97 6.13 -19.45
N ALA A 3 -16.21 5.96 -19.90
CA ALA A 3 -17.40 6.41 -19.17
C ALA A 3 -17.54 5.73 -17.80
N LEU A 4 -17.28 4.42 -17.70
CA LEU A 4 -17.28 3.67 -16.45
C LEU A 4 -16.12 4.08 -15.53
N LEU A 5 -14.94 4.29 -16.06
CA LEU A 5 -13.80 4.82 -15.30
C LEU A 5 -14.15 6.18 -14.68
N LYS A 6 -14.69 7.11 -15.50
CA LYS A 6 -15.13 8.43 -15.04
C LYS A 6 -16.23 8.32 -13.98
N ARG A 7 -17.22 7.42 -14.18
CA ARG A 7 -18.29 7.16 -13.20
C ARG A 7 -17.69 6.71 -11.85
N ASN A 8 -16.85 5.67 -11.85
CA ASN A 8 -16.28 5.10 -10.63
C ASN A 8 -15.40 6.13 -9.90
N PHE A 9 -14.59 6.88 -10.64
CA PHE A 9 -13.79 7.98 -10.12
C PHE A 9 -14.67 9.06 -9.47
N THR A 10 -15.72 9.50 -10.17
CA THR A 10 -16.66 10.51 -9.65
C THR A 10 -17.39 10.01 -8.40
N LEU A 11 -17.86 8.76 -8.39
CA LEU A 11 -18.55 8.17 -7.24
C LEU A 11 -17.63 8.11 -6.01
N TYR A 12 -16.37 7.71 -6.18
CA TYR A 12 -15.40 7.68 -5.09
C TYR A 12 -15.20 9.06 -4.47
N PHE A 13 -14.85 10.07 -5.27
CA PHE A 13 -14.56 11.42 -4.75
C PHE A 13 -15.81 12.20 -4.30
N ARG A 14 -16.99 11.85 -4.79
CA ARG A 14 -18.26 12.43 -4.31
C ARG A 14 -18.63 11.92 -2.91
N ASN A 15 -18.21 10.71 -2.56
CA ASN A 15 -18.37 10.15 -1.22
C ASN A 15 -17.26 10.65 -0.27
N ARG A 16 -17.40 11.89 0.23
CA ARG A 16 -16.39 12.54 1.09
C ARG A 16 -16.04 11.72 2.33
N SER A 17 -17.04 11.11 2.97
CA SER A 17 -16.82 10.23 4.12
C SER A 17 -16.02 8.99 3.73
N GLY A 18 -16.36 8.35 2.62
CA GLY A 18 -15.61 7.19 2.11
C GLY A 18 -14.15 7.53 1.79
N VAL A 19 -13.89 8.69 1.18
CA VAL A 19 -12.53 9.18 0.93
C VAL A 19 -11.77 9.37 2.25
N PHE A 20 -12.38 10.04 3.24
CA PHE A 20 -11.75 10.25 4.54
C PHE A 20 -11.45 8.91 5.25
N PHE A 21 -12.44 8.01 5.32
CA PHE A 21 -12.25 6.71 5.95
C PHE A 21 -11.26 5.82 5.21
N SER A 22 -11.09 5.98 3.90
CA SER A 22 -10.07 5.25 3.14
C SER A 22 -8.63 5.65 3.51
N LEU A 23 -8.43 6.86 4.02
CA LEU A 23 -7.15 7.34 4.53
C LEU A 23 -6.95 7.06 6.03
N LEU A 24 -7.97 6.59 6.73
CA LEU A 24 -7.94 6.50 8.19
C LEU A 24 -6.79 5.63 8.70
N GLY A 25 -6.52 4.49 8.05
CA GLY A 25 -5.37 3.63 8.40
C GLY A 25 -4.02 4.35 8.28
N ALA A 26 -3.84 5.13 7.22
CA ALA A 26 -2.65 5.95 7.01
C ALA A 26 -2.56 7.10 8.03
N LEU A 27 -3.67 7.78 8.31
CA LEU A 27 -3.74 8.84 9.31
C LEU A 27 -3.46 8.32 10.73
N ILE A 28 -3.98 7.14 11.07
CA ILE A 28 -3.67 6.47 12.35
C ILE A 28 -2.17 6.17 12.44
N SER A 29 -1.55 5.65 11.38
CA SER A 29 -0.11 5.40 11.33
C SER A 29 0.68 6.68 11.60
N PHE A 30 0.30 7.75 10.94
CA PHE A 30 0.92 9.06 11.07
C PHE A 30 0.78 9.64 12.48
N LEU A 31 -0.43 9.61 13.06
CA LEU A 31 -0.69 10.10 14.42
C LEU A 31 0.02 9.27 15.49
N LEU A 32 -0.01 7.93 15.38
CA LEU A 32 0.70 7.04 16.30
C LEU A 32 2.22 7.31 16.29
N TYR A 33 2.77 7.58 15.12
CA TYR A 33 4.19 7.93 15.03
C TYR A 33 4.48 9.23 15.77
N ILE A 34 3.78 10.31 15.47
CA ILE A 34 4.05 11.63 16.06
C ILE A 34 3.87 11.60 17.57
N ILE A 35 2.81 10.95 18.08
CA ILE A 35 2.46 10.99 19.50
C ILE A 35 3.30 10.02 20.33
N PHE A 36 3.61 8.83 19.80
CA PHE A 36 4.19 7.74 20.58
C PHE A 36 5.53 7.23 20.06
N LEU A 37 5.66 7.01 18.75
CA LEU A 37 6.80 6.30 18.20
C LEU A 37 8.01 7.20 18.00
N GLN A 38 7.82 8.44 17.55
CA GLN A 38 8.91 9.33 17.16
C GLN A 38 9.92 9.47 18.30
N LYS A 39 9.46 9.79 19.50
CA LYS A 39 10.34 9.94 20.67
C LYS A 39 11.04 8.63 21.02
N ASN A 40 10.28 7.54 21.14
CA ASN A 40 10.83 6.24 21.53
C ASN A 40 11.89 5.73 20.52
N LEU A 41 11.63 5.88 19.23
CA LEU A 41 12.59 5.49 18.18
C LEU A 41 13.81 6.43 18.16
N THR A 42 13.60 7.73 18.38
CA THR A 42 14.70 8.71 18.47
C THR A 42 15.59 8.44 19.66
N ASP A 43 15.03 8.00 20.78
CA ASP A 43 15.80 7.64 21.99
C ASP A 43 16.54 6.30 21.79
N ALA A 44 15.89 5.31 21.15
CA ALA A 44 16.50 4.01 20.84
C ALA A 44 17.71 4.12 19.91
N TRP A 45 17.71 5.10 19.01
CA TRP A 45 18.78 5.37 18.04
C TRP A 45 19.50 6.69 18.36
N SER A 46 19.69 6.99 19.65
CA SER A 46 20.26 8.27 20.13
C SER A 46 21.67 8.56 19.59
N GLN A 47 22.43 7.54 19.24
CA GLN A 47 23.78 7.65 18.70
C GLN A 47 23.85 8.10 17.22
N LEU A 48 22.71 8.10 16.50
CA LEU A 48 22.70 8.44 15.08
C LEU A 48 22.53 9.95 14.88
N PRO A 49 23.30 10.59 13.98
CA PRO A 49 23.04 11.94 13.51
C PRO A 49 21.73 11.96 12.69
N ASP A 50 21.07 13.11 12.59
CA ASP A 50 19.87 13.36 11.78
C ASP A 50 18.77 12.30 11.86
N LYS A 51 18.69 11.59 13.01
CA LYS A 51 17.76 10.49 13.27
C LYS A 51 16.30 10.84 13.04
N THR A 52 15.91 12.09 13.27
CA THR A 52 14.51 12.52 13.10
C THR A 52 14.10 12.49 11.63
N SER A 53 14.90 13.06 10.75
CA SER A 53 14.65 13.04 9.29
C SER A 53 14.65 11.60 8.76
N LEU A 54 15.61 10.78 9.20
CA LEU A 54 15.68 9.37 8.83
C LEU A 54 14.40 8.60 9.20
N LEU A 55 13.89 8.80 10.44
CA LEU A 55 12.67 8.16 10.93
C LEU A 55 11.40 8.71 10.27
N ASN A 56 11.37 10.00 9.91
CA ASN A 56 10.26 10.59 9.15
C ASN A 56 10.14 9.93 7.76
N ASN A 57 11.26 9.75 7.06
CA ASN A 57 11.30 9.07 5.77
C ASN A 57 10.90 7.59 5.87
N TRP A 58 11.30 6.91 6.94
CA TRP A 58 10.87 5.56 7.24
C TRP A 58 9.35 5.45 7.40
N LEU A 59 8.74 6.39 8.16
CA LEU A 59 7.28 6.44 8.32
C LEU A 59 6.58 6.72 6.99
N MET A 60 7.07 7.70 6.21
CA MET A 60 6.47 8.06 4.92
C MET A 60 6.34 6.83 4.02
N GLY A 61 7.39 6.02 3.92
CA GLY A 61 7.35 4.79 3.11
C GLY A 61 6.28 3.81 3.55
N GLY A 62 6.17 3.55 4.85
CA GLY A 62 5.14 2.66 5.38
C GLY A 62 3.72 3.21 5.22
N THR A 63 3.53 4.51 5.49
CA THR A 63 2.21 5.16 5.38
C THR A 63 1.71 5.18 3.94
N LEU A 64 2.58 5.37 2.95
CA LEU A 64 2.19 5.28 1.52
C LEU A 64 1.75 3.87 1.13
N ALA A 65 2.43 2.83 1.62
CA ALA A 65 2.02 1.45 1.37
C ALA A 65 0.64 1.15 1.99
N VAL A 66 0.38 1.60 3.23
CA VAL A 66 -0.95 1.51 3.87
C VAL A 66 -2.00 2.25 3.06
N THR A 67 -1.70 3.47 2.59
CA THR A 67 -2.59 4.26 1.74
C THR A 67 -2.98 3.48 0.48
N GLY A 68 -2.02 2.83 -0.18
CA GLY A 68 -2.27 2.00 -1.37
C GLY A 68 -3.29 0.89 -1.10
N ILE A 69 -3.17 0.18 0.03
CA ILE A 69 -4.07 -0.90 0.42
C ILE A 69 -5.48 -0.37 0.68
N THR A 70 -5.60 0.62 1.56
CA THR A 70 -6.90 1.05 2.08
C THR A 70 -7.72 1.81 1.05
N THR A 71 -7.08 2.63 0.22
CA THR A 71 -7.76 3.39 -0.83
C THR A 71 -8.18 2.51 -2.01
N SER A 72 -7.34 1.54 -2.42
CA SER A 72 -7.73 0.57 -3.46
C SER A 72 -8.86 -0.34 -2.99
N PHE A 73 -8.87 -0.75 -1.71
CA PHE A 73 -9.97 -1.51 -1.12
C PHE A 73 -11.28 -0.72 -1.19
N THR A 74 -11.27 0.53 -0.72
CA THR A 74 -12.46 1.41 -0.73
C THR A 74 -12.94 1.70 -2.15
N ALA A 75 -12.02 1.91 -3.10
CA ALA A 75 -12.41 2.11 -4.50
C ALA A 75 -13.13 0.88 -5.09
N LEU A 76 -12.69 -0.32 -4.74
CA LEU A 76 -13.30 -1.58 -5.18
C LEU A 76 -14.63 -1.90 -4.47
N THR A 77 -14.95 -1.23 -3.37
CA THR A 77 -16.26 -1.37 -2.69
C THR A 77 -17.41 -1.05 -3.65
N GLN A 78 -17.20 -0.13 -4.61
CA GLN A 78 -18.21 0.20 -5.63
C GLN A 78 -18.63 -1.02 -6.44
N MET A 79 -17.73 -1.97 -6.71
CA MET A 79 -18.07 -3.21 -7.41
C MET A 79 -19.09 -4.05 -6.62
N VAL A 80 -18.95 -4.11 -5.28
CA VAL A 80 -19.88 -4.86 -4.43
C VAL A 80 -21.18 -4.11 -4.24
N GLN A 81 -21.16 -2.78 -4.13
CA GLN A 81 -22.36 -1.94 -4.10
C GLN A 81 -23.20 -2.11 -5.36
N ASP A 82 -22.57 -2.02 -6.53
CA ASP A 82 -23.26 -2.20 -7.81
C ASP A 82 -23.87 -3.61 -7.92
N ARG A 83 -23.20 -4.63 -7.38
CA ARG A 83 -23.70 -6.01 -7.34
C ARG A 83 -24.88 -6.18 -6.37
N GLU A 84 -24.80 -5.62 -5.17
CA GLU A 84 -25.87 -5.68 -4.16
C GLU A 84 -27.14 -5.00 -4.64
N HIS A 85 -27.00 -3.85 -5.33
CA HIS A 85 -28.11 -3.10 -5.90
C HIS A 85 -28.50 -3.52 -7.32
N GLN A 86 -27.93 -4.63 -7.83
CA GLN A 86 -28.18 -5.17 -9.17
C GLN A 86 -27.86 -4.21 -10.34
N VAL A 87 -27.17 -3.10 -10.08
CA VAL A 87 -26.71 -2.16 -11.11
C VAL A 87 -25.74 -2.82 -12.08
N ASP A 88 -24.99 -3.84 -11.63
CA ASP A 88 -24.08 -4.61 -12.48
C ASP A 88 -24.83 -5.32 -13.63
N GLN A 89 -26.11 -5.72 -13.45
CA GLN A 89 -26.91 -6.37 -14.47
C GLN A 89 -27.19 -5.41 -15.63
N ASP A 90 -27.55 -4.16 -15.34
CA ASP A 90 -27.74 -3.15 -16.37
C ASP A 90 -26.45 -2.80 -17.09
N LEU A 91 -25.33 -2.77 -16.33
CA LEU A 91 -24.01 -2.52 -16.91
C LEU A 91 -23.50 -3.67 -17.80
N PHE A 92 -23.95 -4.92 -17.54
CA PHE A 92 -23.64 -6.06 -18.42
C PHE A 92 -24.32 -5.98 -19.78
N LEU A 93 -25.42 -5.26 -19.90
CA LEU A 93 -26.11 -5.03 -21.18
C LEU A 93 -25.36 -4.05 -22.10
N THR A 94 -24.34 -3.38 -21.57
CA THR A 94 -23.49 -2.52 -22.39
C THR A 94 -22.50 -3.34 -23.24
N ASP A 95 -21.97 -2.75 -24.31
CA ASP A 95 -20.99 -3.39 -25.22
C ASP A 95 -19.72 -3.91 -24.52
N LEU A 96 -19.49 -3.55 -23.27
CA LEU A 96 -18.30 -3.96 -22.49
C LEU A 96 -18.42 -5.37 -21.90
N GLY A 97 -19.64 -5.84 -21.69
CA GLY A 97 -19.91 -7.12 -21.06
C GLY A 97 -19.32 -7.24 -19.63
N SER A 98 -19.39 -8.45 -19.07
CA SER A 98 -18.92 -8.71 -17.71
C SER A 98 -17.40 -8.52 -17.52
N TRP A 99 -16.62 -8.85 -18.55
CA TRP A 99 -15.17 -8.69 -18.53
C TRP A 99 -14.74 -7.22 -18.49
N GLY A 100 -15.26 -6.41 -19.41
CA GLY A 100 -14.94 -4.99 -19.47
C GLY A 100 -15.35 -4.24 -18.20
N LEU A 101 -16.43 -4.66 -17.55
CA LEU A 101 -16.87 -4.10 -16.27
C LEU A 101 -15.86 -4.41 -15.15
N GLN A 102 -15.41 -5.67 -15.01
CA GLN A 102 -14.40 -6.05 -14.00
C GLN A 102 -13.08 -5.31 -14.20
N VAL A 103 -12.61 -5.22 -15.44
CA VAL A 103 -11.40 -4.45 -15.79
C VAL A 103 -11.57 -2.97 -15.47
N SER A 104 -12.77 -2.41 -15.69
CA SER A 104 -13.04 -1.00 -15.36
C SER A 104 -12.96 -0.72 -13.87
N TYR A 105 -13.48 -1.60 -13.01
CA TYR A 105 -13.32 -1.45 -11.55
C TYR A 105 -11.86 -1.55 -11.13
N LEU A 106 -11.11 -2.51 -11.68
CA LEU A 106 -9.69 -2.68 -11.34
C LEU A 106 -8.87 -1.44 -11.74
N ILE A 107 -9.03 -0.95 -12.98
CA ILE A 107 -8.30 0.23 -13.45
C ILE A 107 -8.71 1.47 -12.65
N SER A 108 -10.00 1.64 -12.33
CA SER A 108 -10.46 2.75 -11.49
C SER A 108 -9.79 2.72 -10.12
N SER A 109 -9.69 1.53 -9.51
CA SER A 109 -9.03 1.33 -8.22
C SER A 109 -7.54 1.67 -8.27
N ILE A 110 -6.83 1.25 -9.32
CA ILE A 110 -5.41 1.59 -9.53
C ILE A 110 -5.21 3.10 -9.61
N VAL A 111 -6.01 3.78 -10.45
CA VAL A 111 -5.91 5.24 -10.63
C VAL A 111 -6.23 5.99 -9.34
N ILE A 112 -7.31 5.60 -8.65
CA ILE A 112 -7.71 6.21 -7.37
C ILE A 112 -6.62 6.02 -6.32
N SER A 113 -6.10 4.79 -6.18
CA SER A 113 -5.04 4.48 -5.22
C SER A 113 -3.76 5.26 -5.49
N PHE A 114 -3.37 5.41 -6.76
CA PHE A 114 -2.22 6.22 -7.16
C PHE A 114 -2.41 7.70 -6.78
N VAL A 115 -3.56 8.27 -7.10
CA VAL A 115 -3.89 9.68 -6.78
C VAL A 115 -3.90 9.90 -5.27
N MET A 116 -4.44 8.96 -4.49
CA MET A 116 -4.50 9.07 -3.04
C MET A 116 -3.12 8.89 -2.38
N GLN A 117 -2.26 8.04 -2.92
CA GLN A 117 -0.86 7.95 -2.49
C GLN A 117 -0.10 9.24 -2.79
N LEU A 118 -0.29 9.81 -3.98
CA LEU A 118 0.30 11.11 -4.34
C LEU A 118 -0.18 12.22 -3.38
N PHE A 119 -1.47 12.25 -3.06
CA PHE A 119 -2.02 13.19 -2.08
C PHE A 119 -1.36 13.03 -0.71
N MET A 120 -1.28 11.80 -0.18
CA MET A 120 -0.63 11.54 1.11
C MET A 120 0.87 11.87 1.09
N PHE A 121 1.55 11.58 -0.01
CA PHE A 121 2.94 11.96 -0.18
C PHE A 121 3.14 13.48 -0.06
N VAL A 122 2.33 14.27 -0.75
CA VAL A 122 2.37 15.73 -0.66
C VAL A 122 2.07 16.23 0.76
N VAL A 123 1.04 15.67 1.42
CA VAL A 123 0.69 16.06 2.80
C VAL A 123 1.84 15.79 3.76
N MET A 124 2.46 14.60 3.69
CA MET A 124 3.57 14.25 4.58
C MET A 124 4.83 15.04 4.27
N SER A 125 5.15 15.26 2.99
CA SER A 125 6.30 16.08 2.58
C SER A 125 6.19 17.52 3.06
N LEU A 126 4.99 18.11 3.03
CA LEU A 126 4.73 19.45 3.55
C LEU A 126 4.83 19.50 5.09
N TYR A 127 4.35 18.46 5.77
CA TYR A 127 4.37 18.41 7.25
C TYR A 127 5.79 18.22 7.79
N PHE A 128 6.55 17.27 7.25
CA PHE A 128 7.91 16.98 7.70
C PHE A 128 8.95 17.92 7.09
N GLN A 129 8.58 18.68 6.07
CA GLN A 129 9.50 19.48 5.24
C GLN A 129 10.60 18.62 4.60
N GLU A 130 10.30 17.35 4.36
CA GLU A 130 11.16 16.36 3.74
C GLU A 130 10.68 16.12 2.30
N VAL A 131 11.54 16.35 1.34
CA VAL A 131 11.26 16.05 -0.07
C VAL A 131 12.38 15.20 -0.61
N PRO A 132 12.09 14.04 -1.20
CA PRO A 132 13.10 13.25 -1.90
C PRO A 132 13.79 14.09 -2.97
N VAL A 133 15.05 13.78 -3.23
CA VAL A 133 15.81 14.45 -4.28
C VAL A 133 15.10 14.29 -5.63
N TRP A 134 15.11 15.32 -6.46
CA TRP A 134 14.44 15.32 -7.77
C TRP A 134 14.72 14.08 -8.61
N SER A 135 15.94 13.54 -8.53
CA SER A 135 16.34 12.30 -9.20
C SER A 135 15.57 11.06 -8.74
N GLN A 136 15.03 11.06 -7.53
CA GLN A 136 14.28 9.92 -6.95
C GLN A 136 12.78 10.00 -7.21
N LEU A 137 12.22 11.14 -7.59
CA LEU A 137 10.78 11.32 -7.78
C LEU A 137 10.19 10.39 -8.85
N ALA A 138 10.92 10.13 -9.92
CA ALA A 138 10.51 9.19 -10.95
C ALA A 138 10.42 7.75 -10.39
N GLU A 139 11.37 7.36 -9.56
CA GLU A 139 11.38 6.04 -8.89
C GLU A 139 10.26 5.95 -7.85
N VAL A 140 10.01 6.99 -7.08
CA VAL A 140 8.89 7.08 -6.14
C VAL A 140 7.54 6.92 -6.89
N ALA A 141 7.35 7.61 -8.02
CA ALA A 141 6.15 7.48 -8.84
C ALA A 141 5.98 6.06 -9.40
N LEU A 142 7.08 5.40 -9.79
CA LEU A 142 7.08 4.01 -10.22
C LEU A 142 6.63 3.08 -9.07
N ILE A 143 7.14 3.28 -7.85
CA ILE A 143 6.73 2.47 -6.68
C ILE A 143 5.27 2.74 -6.34
N MET A 144 4.77 3.98 -6.42
CA MET A 144 3.35 4.31 -6.25
C MET A 144 2.48 3.55 -7.25
N LEU A 145 2.90 3.47 -8.51
CA LEU A 145 2.18 2.72 -9.54
C LEU A 145 2.18 1.22 -9.24
N LEU A 146 3.33 0.64 -8.92
CA LEU A 146 3.45 -0.78 -8.53
C LEU A 146 2.61 -1.10 -7.28
N SER A 147 2.66 -0.23 -6.28
CA SER A 147 1.84 -0.32 -5.07
C SER A 147 0.34 -0.32 -5.41
N SER A 148 -0.08 0.61 -6.26
CA SER A 148 -1.49 0.72 -6.68
C SER A 148 -1.96 -0.51 -7.46
N VAL A 149 -1.14 -1.04 -8.36
CA VAL A 149 -1.44 -2.25 -9.13
C VAL A 149 -1.53 -3.46 -8.19
N LEU A 150 -0.51 -3.69 -7.37
CA LEU A 150 -0.45 -4.84 -6.47
C LEU A 150 -1.59 -4.81 -5.45
N SER A 151 -1.81 -3.69 -4.78
CA SER A 151 -2.88 -3.53 -3.78
C SER A 151 -4.27 -3.70 -4.40
N SER A 152 -4.51 -3.13 -5.60
CA SER A 152 -5.79 -3.30 -6.30
C SER A 152 -6.05 -4.74 -6.71
N LEU A 153 -5.03 -5.46 -7.19
CA LEU A 153 -5.16 -6.88 -7.55
C LEU A 153 -5.45 -7.76 -6.33
N VAL A 154 -4.69 -7.57 -5.25
CA VAL A 154 -4.89 -8.33 -4.00
C VAL A 154 -6.28 -8.06 -3.45
N ASN A 155 -6.70 -6.81 -3.37
CA ASN A 155 -8.02 -6.44 -2.89
C ASN A 155 -9.14 -6.95 -3.83
N ALA A 156 -8.95 -6.91 -5.14
CA ALA A 156 -9.92 -7.46 -6.10
C ALA A 156 -10.10 -8.98 -5.92
N ILE A 157 -9.02 -9.71 -5.64
CA ILE A 157 -9.07 -11.15 -5.32
C ILE A 157 -9.82 -11.38 -4.00
N LEU A 158 -9.50 -10.61 -2.95
CA LEU A 158 -10.13 -10.73 -1.63
C LEU A 158 -11.64 -10.50 -1.69
N ILE A 159 -12.08 -9.47 -2.40
CA ILE A 159 -13.49 -9.06 -2.44
C ILE A 159 -14.30 -9.74 -3.54
N HIS A 160 -13.66 -10.54 -4.39
CA HIS A 160 -14.29 -11.15 -5.59
C HIS A 160 -15.63 -11.86 -5.30
N ARG A 161 -15.74 -12.53 -4.16
CA ARG A 161 -16.93 -13.31 -3.79
C ARG A 161 -17.94 -12.57 -2.92
N PHE A 162 -17.62 -11.36 -2.47
CA PHE A 162 -18.54 -10.59 -1.62
C PHE A 162 -19.74 -10.09 -2.43
N GLN A 163 -20.92 -10.18 -1.81
CA GLN A 163 -22.20 -9.81 -2.40
C GLN A 163 -22.92 -8.73 -1.59
N SER A 164 -22.46 -8.46 -0.36
CA SER A 164 -23.08 -7.54 0.56
C SER A 164 -22.07 -6.50 1.05
N VAL A 165 -22.49 -5.24 1.06
CA VAL A 165 -21.70 -4.10 1.57
C VAL A 165 -21.46 -4.23 3.07
N ASP A 166 -22.41 -4.77 3.84
CA ASP A 166 -22.24 -5.00 5.28
C ASP A 166 -21.09 -5.98 5.56
N SER A 167 -21.07 -7.11 4.86
CA SER A 167 -19.98 -8.10 5.00
C SER A 167 -18.63 -7.52 4.57
N LEU A 168 -18.63 -6.69 3.52
CA LEU A 168 -17.44 -6.01 3.04
C LEU A 168 -16.95 -4.96 4.06
N GLY A 169 -17.86 -4.26 4.75
CA GLY A 169 -17.53 -3.31 5.82
C GLY A 169 -16.77 -3.96 6.98
N LYS A 170 -17.16 -5.19 7.36
CA LYS A 170 -16.45 -5.99 8.36
C LYS A 170 -15.02 -6.33 7.90
N LEU A 171 -14.86 -6.74 6.64
CA LEU A 171 -13.53 -6.97 6.06
C LEU A 171 -12.71 -5.68 5.97
N ALA A 172 -13.33 -4.54 5.60
CA ALA A 172 -12.68 -3.23 5.55
C ALA A 172 -12.05 -2.85 6.88
N THR A 173 -12.74 -3.12 8.00
CA THR A 173 -12.22 -2.87 9.34
C THR A 173 -10.96 -3.70 9.61
N ILE A 174 -10.98 -5.00 9.25
CA ILE A 174 -9.82 -5.88 9.40
C ILE A 174 -8.65 -5.38 8.53
N VAL A 175 -8.90 -5.10 7.25
CA VAL A 175 -7.87 -4.60 6.32
C VAL A 175 -7.30 -3.27 6.80
N GLY A 176 -8.15 -2.33 7.24
CA GLY A 176 -7.71 -1.03 7.73
C GLY A 176 -6.84 -1.10 8.98
N THR A 177 -7.23 -1.93 9.95
CA THR A 177 -6.47 -2.08 11.20
C THR A 177 -5.21 -2.94 11.05
N ALA A 178 -5.29 -4.03 10.29
CA ALA A 178 -4.17 -4.94 10.11
C ALA A 178 -3.08 -4.37 9.19
N SER A 179 -3.43 -3.51 8.22
CA SER A 179 -2.46 -3.01 7.24
C SER A 179 -1.27 -2.31 7.87
N GLY A 180 -1.48 -1.47 8.89
CA GLY A 180 -0.41 -0.75 9.58
C GLY A 180 0.55 -1.66 10.34
N PHE A 181 0.04 -2.76 10.92
CA PHE A 181 0.88 -3.79 11.55
C PHE A 181 1.62 -4.63 10.50
N LEU A 182 0.91 -5.12 9.49
CA LEU A 182 1.48 -5.99 8.46
C LEU A 182 2.55 -5.29 7.61
N VAL A 183 2.43 -4.00 7.41
CA VAL A 183 3.41 -3.16 6.70
C VAL A 183 4.58 -2.73 7.60
N GLY A 184 4.45 -2.92 8.92
CA GLY A 184 5.47 -2.51 9.88
C GLY A 184 5.56 -0.99 10.06
N THR A 185 4.41 -0.31 10.05
CA THR A 185 4.34 1.15 10.23
C THR A 185 4.03 1.51 11.68
N TYR A 186 3.21 0.69 12.36
CA TYR A 186 2.92 0.89 13.79
C TYR A 186 4.04 0.40 14.69
N VAL A 187 4.73 -0.66 14.30
CA VAL A 187 5.86 -1.24 15.04
C VAL A 187 6.92 -1.68 14.05
N PRO A 188 8.20 -1.32 14.23
CA PRO A 188 9.28 -1.82 13.37
C PRO A 188 9.36 -3.35 13.38
N LEU A 189 9.67 -3.92 12.22
CA LEU A 189 9.65 -5.37 11.98
C LEU A 189 10.54 -6.13 12.99
N GLY A 190 11.73 -5.65 13.25
CA GLY A 190 12.72 -6.34 14.09
C GLY A 190 12.39 -6.34 15.59
N VAL A 191 11.38 -5.58 16.05
CA VAL A 191 10.94 -5.57 17.45
C VAL A 191 9.91 -6.68 17.72
N LEU A 192 9.34 -7.24 16.66
CA LEU A 192 8.26 -8.22 16.75
C LEU A 192 8.80 -9.65 16.92
N PRO A 193 8.03 -10.56 17.52
CA PRO A 193 8.40 -11.98 17.60
C PRO A 193 8.43 -12.63 16.20
N ASN A 194 9.21 -13.68 16.05
CA ASN A 194 9.49 -14.33 14.77
C ASN A 194 8.24 -14.70 13.95
N PHE A 195 7.16 -15.16 14.61
CA PHE A 195 5.93 -15.51 13.91
C PHE A 195 5.27 -14.28 13.26
N ALA A 196 5.28 -13.14 13.96
CA ALA A 196 4.72 -11.88 13.43
C ALA A 196 5.57 -11.33 12.29
N GLN A 197 6.91 -11.41 12.41
CA GLN A 197 7.81 -11.08 11.31
C GLN A 197 7.54 -11.94 10.08
N LEU A 198 7.28 -13.24 10.27
CA LEU A 198 6.95 -14.15 9.16
C LEU A 198 5.64 -13.74 8.49
N LEU A 199 4.58 -13.44 9.26
CA LEU A 199 3.31 -12.95 8.71
C LEU A 199 3.50 -11.66 7.89
N MET A 200 4.30 -10.73 8.37
CA MET A 200 4.63 -9.51 7.64
C MET A 200 5.38 -9.83 6.35
N LYS A 201 6.40 -10.69 6.39
CA LYS A 201 7.16 -11.11 5.20
C LYS A 201 6.30 -11.87 4.18
N CYS A 202 5.22 -12.54 4.61
CA CYS A 202 4.23 -13.13 3.70
C CYS A 202 3.25 -12.12 3.11
N THR A 203 3.24 -10.87 3.60
CA THR A 203 2.33 -9.83 3.14
C THR A 203 2.96 -9.04 1.97
N PRO A 204 2.34 -9.00 0.78
CA PRO A 204 2.91 -8.33 -0.38
C PRO A 204 3.24 -6.84 -0.16
N ALA A 205 2.41 -6.15 0.61
CA ALA A 205 2.57 -4.71 0.88
C ALA A 205 3.80 -4.39 1.74
N THR A 206 4.33 -5.35 2.50
CA THR A 206 5.58 -5.18 3.26
C THR A 206 6.77 -4.93 2.32
N TYR A 207 6.79 -5.57 1.16
CA TYR A 207 7.83 -5.34 0.13
C TYR A 207 7.68 -3.97 -0.53
N ILE A 208 6.46 -3.48 -0.70
CA ILE A 208 6.20 -2.10 -1.18
C ILE A 208 6.72 -1.08 -0.17
N ALA A 209 6.44 -1.26 1.13
CA ALA A 209 6.98 -0.38 2.17
C ALA A 209 8.51 -0.41 2.24
N SER A 210 9.10 -1.61 2.08
CA SER A 210 10.55 -1.78 1.96
C SER A 210 11.13 -0.98 0.78
N LEU A 211 10.52 -1.06 -0.41
CA LEU A 211 10.95 -0.28 -1.58
C LEU A 211 10.89 1.23 -1.33
N TYR A 212 9.78 1.74 -0.78
CA TYR A 212 9.68 3.15 -0.43
C TYR A 212 10.79 3.58 0.53
N ARG A 213 11.00 2.80 1.61
CA ARG A 213 12.04 3.08 2.62
C ARG A 213 13.43 3.07 2.01
N GLN A 214 13.75 2.09 1.16
CA GLN A 214 15.04 2.00 0.48
C GLN A 214 15.29 3.21 -0.44
N VAL A 215 14.25 3.77 -1.06
CA VAL A 215 14.39 4.95 -1.91
C VAL A 215 14.45 6.24 -1.09
N PHE A 216 13.53 6.45 -0.16
CA PHE A 216 13.47 7.67 0.64
C PHE A 216 14.68 7.86 1.55
N MET A 217 15.23 6.78 2.09
CA MET A 217 16.30 6.82 3.08
C MET A 217 17.69 6.64 2.46
N LYS A 218 17.81 6.42 1.13
CA LYS A 218 19.05 6.03 0.46
C LYS A 218 20.25 6.93 0.81
N GLU A 219 20.10 8.23 0.65
CA GLU A 219 21.19 9.20 0.86
C GLU A 219 21.50 9.33 2.36
N GLN A 220 20.48 9.45 3.18
CA GLN A 220 20.62 9.57 4.63
C GLN A 220 21.27 8.34 5.26
N LEU A 221 20.95 7.13 4.77
CA LEU A 221 21.62 5.90 5.24
C LEU A 221 23.09 5.89 4.87
N ALA A 222 23.45 6.31 3.65
CA ALA A 222 24.84 6.38 3.22
C ALA A 222 25.65 7.37 4.08
N ASP A 223 25.09 8.53 4.39
CA ASP A 223 25.76 9.56 5.18
C ASP A 223 25.82 9.19 6.67
N THR A 224 24.70 8.70 7.24
CA THR A 224 24.61 8.39 8.67
C THR A 224 25.48 7.20 9.09
N PHE A 225 25.60 6.19 8.22
CA PHE A 225 26.35 4.96 8.52
C PHE A 225 27.68 4.87 7.77
N ALA A 226 28.22 6.00 7.28
CA ALA A 226 29.50 6.03 6.59
C ALA A 226 30.61 5.34 7.42
N GLY A 227 31.12 4.22 6.94
CA GLY A 227 32.20 3.45 7.59
C GLY A 227 31.76 2.40 8.62
N ASN A 228 30.46 2.19 8.85
CA ASN A 228 29.95 1.16 9.76
C ASN A 228 28.85 0.30 9.11
N SER A 229 29.29 -0.66 8.26
CA SER A 229 28.40 -1.56 7.52
C SER A 229 27.56 -2.47 8.41
N ASP A 230 28.10 -2.88 9.58
CA ASP A 230 27.41 -3.81 10.47
C ASP A 230 26.22 -3.13 11.16
N LEU A 231 26.44 -1.89 11.63
CA LEU A 231 25.36 -1.08 12.22
C LEU A 231 24.29 -0.70 11.19
N LEU A 232 24.70 -0.43 9.94
CA LEU A 232 23.77 -0.20 8.84
C LEU A 232 22.87 -1.43 8.60
N ALA A 233 23.46 -2.62 8.49
CA ALA A 233 22.73 -3.86 8.26
C ALA A 233 21.75 -4.17 9.42
N GLU A 234 22.19 -3.96 10.67
CA GLU A 234 21.34 -4.10 11.85
C GLU A 234 20.16 -3.12 11.84
N PHE A 235 20.40 -1.86 11.49
CA PHE A 235 19.35 -0.84 11.38
C PHE A 235 18.35 -1.18 10.26
N GLN A 236 18.84 -1.56 9.08
CA GLN A 236 18.01 -1.93 7.94
C GLN A 236 17.12 -3.14 8.25
N GLU A 237 17.65 -4.16 8.91
CA GLU A 237 16.90 -5.34 9.33
C GLU A 237 15.83 -4.97 10.39
N LYS A 238 16.23 -4.27 11.46
CA LYS A 238 15.34 -3.91 12.56
C LYS A 238 14.21 -2.99 12.11
N MET A 239 14.50 -2.01 11.27
CA MET A 239 13.50 -1.07 10.77
C MET A 239 12.69 -1.61 9.58
N GLY A 240 13.01 -2.78 9.04
CA GLY A 240 12.33 -3.36 7.89
C GLY A 240 12.51 -2.50 6.62
N ILE A 241 13.70 -1.91 6.46
CA ILE A 241 14.10 -1.21 5.25
C ILE A 241 14.48 -2.23 4.21
N GLU A 242 15.34 -3.17 4.58
CA GLU A 242 15.63 -4.38 3.83
C GLU A 242 15.11 -5.59 4.60
N LEU A 243 14.32 -6.42 3.92
CA LEU A 243 13.73 -7.59 4.53
C LEU A 243 14.73 -8.74 4.51
N LYS A 244 14.98 -9.36 5.66
CA LYS A 244 15.89 -10.49 5.77
C LYS A 244 15.12 -11.81 5.64
N TRP A 245 15.53 -12.64 4.70
CA TRP A 245 15.19 -14.06 4.60
C TRP A 245 16.41 -14.89 5.00
N GLN A 246 17.23 -15.27 4.06
CA GLN A 246 18.61 -15.79 4.32
C GLN A 246 19.62 -14.64 4.34
N GLU A 247 19.43 -13.67 3.45
CA GLU A 247 20.20 -12.45 3.33
C GLU A 247 19.26 -11.25 3.31
N LEU A 248 19.78 -10.04 3.52
CA LEU A 248 19.05 -8.79 3.31
C LEU A 248 18.69 -8.64 1.82
N LEU A 249 17.44 -8.31 1.56
CA LEU A 249 16.94 -8.15 0.20
C LEU A 249 17.32 -6.76 -0.34
N THR A 250 18.21 -6.74 -1.31
CA THR A 250 18.54 -5.51 -2.03
C THR A 250 17.30 -4.96 -2.78
N LYS A 251 17.38 -3.70 -3.19
CA LYS A 251 16.32 -3.02 -3.92
C LYS A 251 15.90 -3.79 -5.17
N GLU A 252 16.85 -4.28 -5.95
CA GLU A 252 16.60 -5.03 -7.19
C GLU A 252 15.87 -6.36 -6.91
N LYS A 253 16.30 -7.08 -5.89
CA LYS A 253 15.63 -8.33 -5.46
C LYS A 253 14.21 -8.04 -4.99
N THR A 254 14.00 -6.94 -4.26
CA THR A 254 12.67 -6.52 -3.78
C THR A 254 11.74 -6.13 -4.93
N TYR A 255 12.23 -5.39 -5.94
CA TYR A 255 11.45 -5.11 -7.17
C TYR A 255 11.05 -6.41 -7.89
N LEU A 256 11.98 -7.35 -8.04
CA LEU A 256 11.72 -8.63 -8.70
C LEU A 256 10.61 -9.41 -7.98
N ILE A 257 10.63 -9.43 -6.64
CA ILE A 257 9.61 -10.08 -5.82
C ILE A 257 8.26 -9.38 -6.02
N VAL A 258 8.19 -8.04 -5.95
CA VAL A 258 6.95 -7.27 -6.14
C VAL A 258 6.35 -7.51 -7.53
N VAL A 259 7.17 -7.50 -8.57
CA VAL A 259 6.71 -7.77 -9.94
C VAL A 259 6.23 -9.22 -10.07
N SER A 260 6.95 -10.20 -9.50
CA SER A 260 6.56 -11.61 -9.53
C SER A 260 5.23 -11.85 -8.82
N ILE A 261 5.03 -11.26 -7.64
CA ILE A 261 3.76 -11.34 -6.90
C ILE A 261 2.63 -10.65 -7.70
N SER A 262 2.90 -9.51 -8.33
CA SER A 262 1.92 -8.80 -9.16
C SER A 262 1.48 -9.65 -10.36
N LEU A 263 2.41 -10.31 -11.04
CA LEU A 263 2.11 -11.23 -12.15
C LEU A 263 1.29 -12.42 -11.68
N ALA A 264 1.66 -13.03 -10.55
CA ALA A 264 0.88 -14.11 -9.95
C ALA A 264 -0.54 -13.66 -9.57
N ALA A 265 -0.68 -12.47 -9.01
CA ALA A 265 -1.98 -11.88 -8.66
C ALA A 265 -2.83 -11.59 -9.91
N ILE A 266 -2.23 -11.10 -11.00
CA ILE A 266 -2.91 -10.93 -12.30
C ILE A 266 -3.45 -12.28 -12.78
N LEU A 267 -2.63 -13.31 -12.82
CA LEU A 267 -3.05 -14.64 -13.28
C LEU A 267 -4.19 -15.19 -12.43
N LEU A 268 -4.08 -15.08 -11.11
CA LEU A 268 -5.13 -15.53 -10.20
C LEU A 268 -6.43 -14.74 -10.40
N TRP A 269 -6.35 -13.42 -10.52
CA TRP A 269 -7.52 -12.58 -10.78
C TRP A 269 -8.19 -12.92 -12.12
N LEU A 270 -7.41 -13.13 -13.19
CA LEU A 270 -7.90 -13.55 -14.50
C LEU A 270 -8.65 -14.89 -14.42
N LEU A 271 -8.12 -15.87 -13.68
CA LEU A 271 -8.77 -17.16 -13.47
C LEU A 271 -10.10 -17.00 -12.73
N LEU A 272 -10.15 -16.19 -11.67
CA LEU A 272 -11.37 -15.95 -10.90
C LEU A 272 -12.46 -15.29 -11.75
N VAL A 273 -12.11 -14.28 -12.55
CA VAL A 273 -13.06 -13.60 -13.45
C VAL A 273 -13.57 -14.56 -14.53
N LYS A 274 -12.70 -15.39 -15.14
CA LYS A 274 -13.09 -16.37 -16.14
C LYS A 274 -14.06 -17.44 -15.59
N VAL A 275 -13.82 -17.92 -14.37
CA VAL A 275 -14.70 -18.89 -13.70
C VAL A 275 -16.06 -18.28 -13.38
N SER A 276 -16.07 -17.01 -12.91
CA SER A 276 -17.30 -16.29 -12.60
C SER A 276 -18.15 -16.01 -13.86
N SER A 277 -17.51 -15.69 -14.98
CA SER A 277 -18.20 -15.42 -16.26
C SER A 277 -18.87 -16.67 -16.87
N LYS A 278 -18.41 -17.88 -16.53
CA LYS A 278 -19.01 -19.12 -17.01
C LYS A 278 -20.22 -19.58 -16.18
N ARG A 279 -20.45 -18.98 -15.01
CA ARG A 279 -21.55 -19.34 -14.10
C ARG A 279 -22.77 -18.42 -14.22
N LYS A 280 -22.66 -17.35 -14.99
CA LYS A 280 -23.75 -16.44 -15.38
C LYS A 280 -24.15 -16.71 -16.83
#